data_209b9de79a4ba3419309d77136597c6c
#
_entry.id   209b9de79a4ba3419309d77136597c6c
#
_cell.length_a   1.000
_cell.length_b   1.000
_cell.length_c   1.000
_cell.angle_alpha   90.00
_cell.angle_beta   90.00
_cell.angle_gamma   90.00
#
_symmetry.space_group_name_H-M   'P 1'
#
loop_
_entity.id
_entity.type
_entity.pdbx_description
1 polymer ?
#
loop_
_entity_poly.entity_id
_entity_poly.type
_entity_poly.pdbx_seq_one_letter_code
_entity_poly.pdbx_strand_id
1 'polypeptide(L)'
;MAAAQQTPTFKLVLVGDGGTGKTTFVKRHLTGEFEKKYMATLGVEVHPLGFTTNFGQIQFDVWDTAGQEKFGGLRDGYYINGQCGIIMFDVTSRITYKNVPNWHRDLVRVCENIPIVLCGNKVDVKERKVKAKTITFHRKKNLQYYDISAKSNYNFEKPFLWLARKLVGNPALEFVAAPALAPPTAQVDEKLLEQYRKEMDEAANMPLPEDGTAGSFGRLGEEWKGLTFAARRPANFECQGLNRSLPFPYASRGRRRDTNN
;
A
#
# COMPACT_ATOMS: atom_id res chain seq x y z
N MET A 1 -15.53 -20.02 -33.65
CA MET A 1 -14.37 -19.65 -32.83
C MET A 1 -14.91 -18.86 -31.65
N ALA A 2 -14.89 -19.41 -30.45
CA ALA A 2 -15.29 -18.69 -29.26
C ALA A 2 -14.26 -17.57 -29.04
N ALA A 3 -14.67 -16.30 -29.01
CA ALA A 3 -13.83 -15.19 -28.64
C ALA A 3 -13.28 -15.48 -27.24
N ALA A 4 -11.95 -15.51 -27.11
CA ALA A 4 -11.30 -15.64 -25.81
C ALA A 4 -11.79 -14.47 -24.95
N GLN A 5 -12.60 -14.76 -23.95
CA GLN A 5 -13.13 -13.77 -23.04
C GLN A 5 -11.95 -13.23 -22.24
N GLN A 6 -11.51 -12.00 -22.53
CA GLN A 6 -10.40 -11.36 -21.84
C GLN A 6 -10.76 -11.24 -20.36
N THR A 7 -9.91 -11.78 -19.49
CA THR A 7 -10.05 -11.64 -18.04
C THR A 7 -9.93 -10.16 -17.65
N PRO A 8 -10.97 -9.57 -17.02
CA PRO A 8 -10.88 -8.20 -16.52
C PRO A 8 -9.68 -8.03 -15.59
N THR A 9 -8.80 -7.11 -15.95
CA THR A 9 -7.57 -6.85 -15.21
C THR A 9 -7.59 -5.41 -14.68
N PHE A 10 -7.27 -5.25 -13.39
CA PHE A 10 -7.32 -3.97 -12.70
C PHE A 10 -5.96 -3.63 -12.08
N LYS A 11 -5.45 -2.44 -12.35
CA LYS A 11 -4.25 -1.92 -11.68
C LYS A 11 -4.58 -1.51 -10.25
N LEU A 12 -3.99 -2.20 -9.28
CA LEU A 12 -4.10 -1.92 -7.85
C LEU A 12 -2.79 -1.32 -7.35
N VAL A 13 -2.85 -0.14 -6.73
CA VAL A 13 -1.69 0.52 -6.12
C VAL A 13 -1.69 0.24 -4.61
N LEU A 14 -0.62 -0.40 -4.12
CA LEU A 14 -0.45 -0.75 -2.71
C LEU A 14 0.59 0.15 -2.07
N VAL A 15 0.16 1.01 -1.13
CA VAL A 15 0.99 2.03 -0.48
C VAL A 15 0.97 1.93 1.05
N GLY A 16 1.93 2.55 1.70
CA GLY A 16 2.07 2.58 3.16
C GLY A 16 3.53 2.53 3.58
N ASP A 17 3.83 2.82 4.83
CA ASP A 17 5.19 2.88 5.36
C ASP A 17 5.97 1.57 5.19
N GLY A 18 7.30 1.65 5.28
CA GLY A 18 8.16 0.49 5.32
C GLY A 18 7.84 -0.41 6.52
N GLY A 19 7.90 -1.74 6.32
CA GLY A 19 7.65 -2.72 7.37
C GLY A 19 6.19 -2.91 7.78
N THR A 20 5.22 -2.28 7.11
CA THR A 20 3.77 -2.50 7.36
C THR A 20 3.26 -3.85 6.85
N GLY A 21 4.06 -4.54 6.03
CA GLY A 21 3.75 -5.89 5.53
C GLY A 21 3.06 -5.92 4.17
N LYS A 22 3.21 -4.90 3.33
CA LYS A 22 2.65 -4.83 1.96
C LYS A 22 3.14 -5.99 1.10
N THR A 23 4.44 -6.11 0.92
CA THR A 23 5.09 -7.18 0.16
C THR A 23 4.74 -8.56 0.71
N THR A 24 4.73 -8.72 2.04
CA THR A 24 4.33 -9.98 2.69
C THR A 24 2.88 -10.34 2.37
N PHE A 25 1.97 -9.36 2.36
CA PHE A 25 0.56 -9.54 2.04
C PHE A 25 0.38 -10.01 0.59
N VAL A 26 1.10 -9.41 -0.35
CA VAL A 26 1.05 -9.80 -1.77
C VAL A 26 1.68 -11.18 -1.99
N LYS A 27 2.88 -11.41 -1.49
CA LYS A 27 3.56 -12.71 -1.62
C LYS A 27 2.78 -13.84 -1.01
N ARG A 28 2.08 -13.59 0.11
CA ARG A 28 1.20 -14.57 0.75
C ARG A 28 0.07 -15.02 -0.20
N HIS A 29 -0.51 -14.12 -1.00
CA HIS A 29 -1.50 -14.47 -2.03
C HIS A 29 -0.89 -15.28 -3.18
N LEU A 30 0.35 -14.98 -3.57
CA LEU A 30 1.01 -15.65 -4.69
C LEU A 30 1.46 -17.06 -4.36
N THR A 31 2.13 -17.23 -3.22
CA THR A 31 2.81 -18.48 -2.86
C THR A 31 2.08 -19.29 -1.80
N GLY A 32 1.11 -18.68 -1.11
CA GLY A 32 0.48 -19.27 0.06
C GLY A 32 1.37 -19.29 1.31
N GLU A 33 2.63 -18.87 1.22
CA GLU A 33 3.60 -18.92 2.31
C GLU A 33 3.82 -17.57 3.01
N PHE A 34 4.15 -17.60 4.29
CA PHE A 34 4.49 -16.43 5.08
C PHE A 34 6.01 -16.27 5.18
N GLU A 35 6.55 -15.26 4.54
CA GLU A 35 7.97 -14.92 4.63
C GLU A 35 8.27 -14.13 5.92
N LYS A 36 9.10 -14.70 6.79
CA LYS A 36 9.46 -14.09 8.09
C LYS A 36 10.52 -13.02 7.96
N LYS A 37 11.38 -13.10 6.93
CA LYS A 37 12.50 -12.17 6.75
C LYS A 37 12.00 -10.87 6.14
N TYR A 38 12.25 -9.76 6.83
CA TYR A 38 12.01 -8.44 6.26
C TYR A 38 13.10 -8.10 5.25
N MET A 39 12.70 -7.83 4.02
CA MET A 39 13.52 -7.20 3.00
C MET A 39 12.78 -5.96 2.50
N ALA A 40 13.49 -4.82 2.44
CA ALA A 40 12.90 -3.58 1.94
C ALA A 40 12.67 -3.69 0.43
N THR A 41 11.46 -3.39 -0.03
CA THR A 41 11.14 -3.28 -1.45
C THR A 41 11.88 -2.08 -2.04
N LEU A 42 12.57 -2.27 -3.15
CA LEU A 42 13.25 -1.21 -3.89
C LEU A 42 12.37 -0.77 -5.06
N GLY A 43 11.92 0.47 -5.05
CA GLY A 43 11.07 1.01 -6.11
C GLY A 43 9.67 0.42 -6.10
N VAL A 44 9.34 -0.39 -7.08
CA VAL A 44 8.04 -1.06 -7.25
C VAL A 44 8.21 -2.46 -7.80
N GLU A 45 7.40 -3.40 -7.30
CA GLU A 45 7.25 -4.75 -7.87
C GLU A 45 5.80 -4.92 -8.32
N VAL A 46 5.59 -5.49 -9.51
CA VAL A 46 4.24 -5.76 -10.03
C VAL A 46 3.94 -7.24 -9.97
N HIS A 47 2.85 -7.57 -9.29
CA HIS A 47 2.43 -8.94 -9.06
C HIS A 47 1.00 -9.16 -9.56
N PRO A 48 0.77 -10.02 -10.57
CA PRO A 48 -0.57 -10.38 -11.01
C PRO A 48 -1.21 -11.35 -10.02
N LEU A 49 -2.35 -10.97 -9.46
CA LEU A 49 -3.16 -11.81 -8.57
C LEU A 49 -4.48 -12.14 -9.24
N GLY A 50 -4.68 -13.43 -9.57
CA GLY A 50 -5.93 -13.93 -10.15
C GLY A 50 -6.91 -14.38 -9.08
N PHE A 51 -8.20 -14.06 -9.27
CA PHE A 51 -9.29 -14.50 -8.41
C PHE A 51 -10.42 -15.11 -9.24
N THR A 52 -10.88 -16.30 -8.83
CA THR A 52 -12.05 -16.93 -9.42
C THR A 52 -13.29 -16.44 -8.68
N THR A 53 -14.22 -15.84 -9.42
CA THR A 53 -15.47 -15.34 -8.86
C THR A 53 -16.68 -16.11 -9.41
N ASN A 54 -17.82 -15.94 -8.78
CA ASN A 54 -19.11 -16.46 -9.27
C ASN A 54 -19.56 -15.83 -10.61
N PHE A 55 -18.86 -14.79 -11.10
CA PHE A 55 -19.08 -14.13 -12.39
C PHE A 55 -17.93 -14.30 -13.37
N GLY A 56 -16.99 -15.21 -13.12
CA GLY A 56 -15.81 -15.46 -13.94
C GLY A 56 -14.52 -15.06 -13.25
N GLN A 57 -13.42 -15.08 -14.00
CA GLN A 57 -12.10 -14.73 -13.47
C GLN A 57 -11.85 -13.24 -13.56
N ILE A 58 -11.20 -12.69 -12.56
CA ILE A 58 -10.67 -11.32 -12.52
C ILE A 58 -9.20 -11.33 -12.09
N GLN A 59 -8.47 -10.32 -12.45
CA GLN A 59 -7.05 -10.16 -12.07
C GLN A 59 -6.80 -8.77 -11.51
N PHE A 60 -5.99 -8.72 -10.45
CA PHE A 60 -5.38 -7.48 -9.96
C PHE A 60 -3.90 -7.50 -10.28
N ASP A 61 -3.42 -6.52 -11.05
CA ASP A 61 -2.00 -6.24 -11.16
C ASP A 61 -1.61 -5.35 -10.00
N VAL A 62 -1.06 -5.97 -8.95
CA VAL A 62 -0.72 -5.28 -7.70
C VAL A 62 0.65 -4.63 -7.82
N TRP A 63 0.67 -3.32 -7.80
CA TRP A 63 1.87 -2.49 -7.77
C TRP A 63 2.30 -2.30 -6.32
N ASP A 64 3.14 -3.22 -5.82
CA ASP A 64 3.70 -3.16 -4.47
C ASP A 64 4.82 -2.13 -4.42
N THR A 65 4.58 -1.00 -3.76
CA THR A 65 5.50 0.13 -3.74
C THR A 65 6.38 0.15 -2.49
N ALA A 66 7.61 0.66 -2.65
CA ALA A 66 8.51 0.89 -1.52
C ALA A 66 7.87 1.81 -0.48
N GLY A 67 7.95 1.41 0.79
CA GLY A 67 7.40 2.19 1.90
C GLY A 67 8.34 3.24 2.48
N GLN A 68 9.53 3.45 1.89
CA GLN A 68 10.47 4.45 2.36
C GLN A 68 10.17 5.81 1.74
N GLU A 69 10.01 6.83 2.59
CA GLU A 69 9.64 8.21 2.18
C GLU A 69 10.70 8.91 1.31
N LYS A 70 11.95 8.43 1.32
CA LYS A 70 13.09 9.08 0.68
C LYS A 70 13.00 9.18 -0.85
N PHE A 71 12.09 8.44 -1.50
CA PHE A 71 11.96 8.38 -2.95
C PHE A 71 10.66 8.99 -3.48
N GLY A 72 10.13 10.01 -2.81
CA GLY A 72 8.83 10.64 -3.14
C GLY A 72 8.64 11.05 -4.60
N GLY A 73 9.67 11.52 -5.27
CA GLY A 73 9.57 12.00 -6.65
C GLY A 73 9.31 10.93 -7.71
N LEU A 74 9.63 9.66 -7.45
CA LEU A 74 9.38 8.56 -8.39
C LEU A 74 8.01 7.89 -8.20
N ARG A 75 7.34 8.12 -7.07
CA ARG A 75 6.08 7.44 -6.72
C ARG A 75 4.94 7.78 -7.67
N ASP A 76 4.83 9.02 -8.10
CA ASP A 76 3.75 9.49 -8.96
C ASP A 76 3.67 8.66 -10.25
N GLY A 77 4.83 8.32 -10.83
CA GLY A 77 4.90 7.46 -12.01
C GLY A 77 4.31 6.07 -11.79
N TYR A 78 4.46 5.52 -10.57
CA TYR A 78 3.90 4.20 -10.25
C TYR A 78 2.38 4.24 -10.07
N TYR A 79 1.81 5.39 -9.69
CA TYR A 79 0.38 5.56 -9.44
C TYR A 79 -0.43 5.80 -10.71
N ILE A 80 0.18 6.32 -11.78
CA ILE A 80 -0.50 6.63 -13.04
C ILE A 80 -1.34 5.44 -13.51
N ASN A 81 -2.58 5.72 -13.92
CA ASN A 81 -3.58 4.72 -14.34
C ASN A 81 -3.97 3.70 -13.25
N GLY A 82 -3.74 4.00 -11.97
CA GLY A 82 -4.26 3.21 -10.86
C GLY A 82 -5.79 3.23 -10.88
N GLN A 83 -6.41 2.05 -10.78
CA GLN A 83 -7.86 1.89 -10.82
C GLN A 83 -8.46 1.63 -9.43
N CYS A 84 -7.64 1.18 -8.50
CA CYS A 84 -7.97 1.04 -7.09
C CYS A 84 -6.73 1.11 -6.22
N GLY A 85 -6.91 1.28 -4.91
CA GLY A 85 -5.81 1.41 -3.98
C GLY A 85 -6.01 0.71 -2.65
N ILE A 86 -4.91 0.25 -2.06
CA ILE A 86 -4.86 -0.19 -0.67
C ILE A 86 -3.81 0.64 0.06
N ILE A 87 -4.21 1.27 1.17
CA ILE A 87 -3.31 1.97 2.07
C ILE A 87 -3.12 1.07 3.30
N MET A 88 -1.88 0.67 3.57
CA MET A 88 -1.59 -0.27 4.65
C MET A 88 -0.78 0.39 5.77
N PHE A 89 -1.23 0.21 7.01
CA PHE A 89 -0.48 0.59 8.20
C PHE A 89 -0.35 -0.61 9.16
N ASP A 90 0.54 -0.49 10.14
CA ASP A 90 0.81 -1.50 11.16
C ASP A 90 0.11 -1.11 12.47
N VAL A 91 -0.82 -1.94 12.97
CA VAL A 91 -1.55 -1.66 14.22
C VAL A 91 -0.65 -1.63 15.45
N THR A 92 0.57 -2.18 15.35
CA THR A 92 1.58 -2.16 16.41
C THR A 92 2.47 -0.92 16.39
N SER A 93 2.34 -0.06 15.34
CA SER A 93 3.16 1.14 15.15
C SER A 93 2.32 2.38 14.88
N ARG A 94 2.25 3.29 15.85
CA ARG A 94 1.44 4.52 15.75
C ARG A 94 1.91 5.44 14.61
N ILE A 95 3.20 5.46 14.31
CA ILE A 95 3.75 6.34 13.28
C ILE A 95 3.20 5.98 11.89
N THR A 96 3.04 4.69 11.61
CA THR A 96 2.53 4.22 10.32
C THR A 96 1.06 4.65 10.10
N TYR A 97 0.26 4.70 11.16
CA TYR A 97 -1.09 5.24 11.08
C TYR A 97 -1.10 6.78 10.93
N LYS A 98 -0.20 7.50 11.61
CA LYS A 98 -0.06 8.96 11.45
C LYS A 98 0.28 9.35 10.01
N ASN A 99 0.97 8.50 9.27
CA ASN A 99 1.36 8.74 7.88
C ASN A 99 0.24 8.39 6.86
N VAL A 100 -0.84 7.72 7.27
CA VAL A 100 -1.97 7.37 6.39
C VAL A 100 -2.53 8.58 5.62
N PRO A 101 -2.74 9.78 6.23
CA PRO A 101 -3.21 10.95 5.49
C PRO A 101 -2.26 11.39 4.37
N ASN A 102 -0.96 11.24 4.54
CA ASN A 102 0.03 11.57 3.52
C ASN A 102 -0.05 10.59 2.34
N TRP A 103 -0.10 9.28 2.63
CA TRP A 103 -0.27 8.26 1.60
C TRP A 103 -1.56 8.43 0.81
N HIS A 104 -2.66 8.72 1.50
CA HIS A 104 -3.94 9.01 0.86
C HIS A 104 -3.86 10.23 -0.05
N ARG A 105 -3.30 11.34 0.45
CA ARG A 105 -3.13 12.58 -0.33
C ARG A 105 -2.30 12.34 -1.59
N ASP A 106 -1.19 11.63 -1.48
CA ASP A 106 -0.30 11.35 -2.61
C ASP A 106 -0.99 10.45 -3.65
N LEU A 107 -1.75 9.45 -3.20
CA LEU A 107 -2.49 8.55 -4.08
C LEU A 107 -3.64 9.27 -4.82
N VAL A 108 -4.47 10.04 -4.12
CA VAL A 108 -5.62 10.72 -4.73
C VAL A 108 -5.21 11.92 -5.60
N ARG A 109 -4.02 12.47 -5.41
CA ARG A 109 -3.46 13.51 -6.27
C ARG A 109 -3.19 13.00 -7.68
N VAL A 110 -2.84 11.72 -7.83
CA VAL A 110 -2.52 11.09 -9.12
C VAL A 110 -3.70 10.29 -9.66
N CYS A 111 -4.42 9.60 -8.76
CA CYS A 111 -5.54 8.72 -9.09
C CYS A 111 -6.82 9.29 -8.50
N GLU A 112 -7.48 10.18 -9.24
CA GLU A 112 -8.73 10.78 -8.80
C GLU A 112 -9.87 9.74 -8.77
N ASN A 113 -10.70 9.80 -7.73
CA ASN A 113 -11.97 9.04 -7.61
C ASN A 113 -11.86 7.51 -7.70
N ILE A 114 -10.71 6.93 -7.35
CA ILE A 114 -10.59 5.48 -7.28
C ILE A 114 -11.10 4.92 -5.94
N PRO A 115 -11.64 3.69 -5.92
CA PRO A 115 -11.95 3.00 -4.66
C PRO A 115 -10.68 2.69 -3.89
N ILE A 116 -10.66 3.06 -2.60
CA ILE A 116 -9.51 2.86 -1.71
C ILE A 116 -9.95 2.11 -0.45
N VAL A 117 -9.16 1.12 -0.06
CA VAL A 117 -9.29 0.38 1.20
C VAL A 117 -8.15 0.75 2.14
N LEU A 118 -8.47 1.06 3.38
CA LEU A 118 -7.49 1.22 4.45
C LEU A 118 -7.37 -0.09 5.21
N CYS A 119 -6.15 -0.64 5.34
CA CYS A 119 -5.87 -1.89 6.02
C CYS A 119 -4.97 -1.67 7.24
N GLY A 120 -5.44 -2.11 8.42
CA GLY A 120 -4.62 -2.23 9.63
C GLY A 120 -4.07 -3.65 9.72
N ASN A 121 -2.79 -3.84 9.44
CA ASN A 121 -2.13 -5.15 9.43
C ASN A 121 -1.50 -5.50 10.78
N LYS A 122 -1.19 -6.78 10.97
CA LYS A 122 -0.54 -7.39 12.14
C LYS A 122 -1.44 -7.46 13.38
N VAL A 123 -2.75 -7.67 13.19
CA VAL A 123 -3.70 -7.84 14.31
C VAL A 123 -3.48 -9.14 15.10
N ASP A 124 -2.64 -10.04 14.61
CA ASP A 124 -2.16 -11.24 15.31
C ASP A 124 -1.22 -10.92 16.49
N VAL A 125 -0.70 -9.70 16.56
CA VAL A 125 0.18 -9.26 17.65
C VAL A 125 -0.66 -8.73 18.82
N LYS A 126 -0.45 -9.29 20.02
CA LYS A 126 -1.23 -8.92 21.23
C LYS A 126 -1.11 -7.45 21.63
N GLU A 127 0.07 -6.84 21.41
CA GLU A 127 0.31 -5.44 21.76
C GLU A 127 -0.12 -4.47 20.64
N ARG A 128 -1.42 -4.30 20.49
CA ARG A 128 -1.96 -3.29 19.58
C ARG A 128 -1.73 -1.88 20.15
N LYS A 129 -1.00 -1.03 19.40
CA LYS A 129 -0.74 0.38 19.77
C LYS A 129 -1.70 1.36 19.14
N VAL A 130 -2.31 1.02 18.01
CA VAL A 130 -3.35 1.81 17.34
C VAL A 130 -4.72 1.24 17.72
N LYS A 131 -5.36 1.85 18.71
CA LYS A 131 -6.67 1.40 19.22
C LYS A 131 -7.77 1.68 18.20
N ALA A 132 -8.79 0.82 18.13
CA ALA A 132 -9.94 0.92 17.23
C ALA A 132 -10.56 2.33 17.21
N LYS A 133 -10.85 2.89 18.39
CA LYS A 133 -11.42 4.23 18.56
C LYS A 133 -10.57 5.38 17.99
N THR A 134 -9.26 5.16 17.76
CA THR A 134 -8.38 6.17 17.18
C THR A 134 -8.31 6.10 15.66
N ILE A 135 -8.87 5.04 15.05
CA ILE A 135 -8.88 4.84 13.62
C ILE A 135 -10.12 5.53 13.02
N THR A 136 -10.03 6.84 12.84
CA THR A 136 -11.14 7.68 12.37
C THR A 136 -10.98 8.15 10.93
N PHE A 137 -9.77 8.04 10.36
CA PHE A 137 -9.46 8.57 9.03
C PHE A 137 -10.34 7.97 7.92
N HIS A 138 -10.60 6.66 7.96
CA HIS A 138 -11.47 5.99 6.99
C HIS A 138 -12.89 6.56 7.00
N ARG A 139 -13.43 6.92 8.16
CA ARG A 139 -14.76 7.53 8.29
C ARG A 139 -14.77 8.96 7.73
N LYS A 140 -13.71 9.75 8.01
CA LYS A 140 -13.58 11.13 7.50
C LYS A 140 -13.43 11.20 5.98
N LYS A 141 -12.85 10.18 5.36
CA LYS A 141 -12.60 10.11 3.91
C LYS A 141 -13.49 9.13 3.17
N ASN A 142 -14.48 8.54 3.86
CA ASN A 142 -15.41 7.54 3.31
C ASN A 142 -14.68 6.36 2.64
N LEU A 143 -13.63 5.87 3.30
CA LEU A 143 -12.89 4.69 2.86
C LEU A 143 -13.42 3.44 3.55
N GLN A 144 -13.31 2.30 2.87
CA GLN A 144 -13.51 1.01 3.55
C GLN A 144 -12.30 0.72 4.44
N TYR A 145 -12.55 0.12 5.61
CA TYR A 145 -11.51 -0.29 6.54
C TYR A 145 -11.60 -1.78 6.86
N TYR A 146 -10.43 -2.44 6.94
CA TYR A 146 -10.30 -3.79 7.45
C TYR A 146 -9.08 -3.93 8.37
N ASP A 147 -9.31 -4.56 9.53
CA ASP A 147 -8.24 -5.18 10.30
C ASP A 147 -7.84 -6.48 9.60
N ILE A 148 -6.55 -6.66 9.31
CA ILE A 148 -6.02 -7.84 8.61
C ILE A 148 -4.80 -8.41 9.32
N SER A 149 -4.47 -9.67 9.02
CA SER A 149 -3.18 -10.25 9.34
C SER A 149 -2.69 -11.11 8.18
N ALA A 150 -1.62 -10.69 7.54
CA ALA A 150 -0.94 -11.48 6.52
C ALA A 150 -0.33 -12.78 7.09
N LYS A 151 -0.07 -12.83 8.41
CA LYS A 151 0.51 -13.99 9.09
C LYS A 151 -0.53 -15.04 9.44
N SER A 152 -1.71 -14.65 9.92
CA SER A 152 -2.77 -15.55 10.37
C SER A 152 -3.90 -15.74 9.36
N ASN A 153 -3.80 -15.13 8.18
CA ASN A 153 -4.82 -15.13 7.12
C ASN A 153 -6.15 -14.44 7.54
N TYR A 154 -6.14 -13.68 8.63
CA TYR A 154 -7.34 -13.00 9.11
C TYR A 154 -7.75 -11.88 8.16
N ASN A 155 -9.00 -11.93 7.69
CA ASN A 155 -9.60 -10.99 6.73
C ASN A 155 -8.77 -10.78 5.44
N PHE A 156 -7.97 -11.76 5.07
CA PHE A 156 -6.93 -11.68 4.06
C PHE A 156 -7.46 -11.34 2.66
N GLU A 157 -8.63 -11.87 2.29
CA GLU A 157 -9.26 -11.64 0.99
C GLU A 157 -10.22 -10.44 0.96
N LYS A 158 -10.69 -9.99 2.11
CA LYS A 158 -11.74 -8.95 2.19
C LYS A 158 -11.40 -7.65 1.46
N PRO A 159 -10.15 -7.12 1.51
CA PRO A 159 -9.79 -5.93 0.76
C PRO A 159 -9.99 -6.11 -0.76
N PHE A 160 -9.54 -7.25 -1.30
CA PHE A 160 -9.68 -7.54 -2.72
C PHE A 160 -11.14 -7.76 -3.13
N LEU A 161 -11.90 -8.49 -2.32
CA LEU A 161 -13.32 -8.74 -2.58
C LEU A 161 -14.13 -7.43 -2.63
N TRP A 162 -13.88 -6.52 -1.70
CA TRP A 162 -14.56 -5.23 -1.69
C TRP A 162 -14.19 -4.39 -2.93
N LEU A 163 -12.89 -4.34 -3.28
CA LEU A 163 -12.42 -3.66 -4.49
C LEU A 163 -13.01 -4.26 -5.75
N ALA A 164 -13.05 -5.60 -5.86
CA ALA A 164 -13.65 -6.30 -6.99
C ALA A 164 -15.14 -5.93 -7.17
N ARG A 165 -15.90 -5.94 -6.08
CA ARG A 165 -17.34 -5.53 -6.10
C ARG A 165 -17.51 -4.10 -6.60
N LYS A 166 -16.63 -3.18 -6.18
CA LYS A 166 -16.68 -1.77 -6.61
C LYS A 166 -16.30 -1.58 -8.08
N LEU A 167 -15.26 -2.27 -8.55
CA LEU A 167 -14.76 -2.12 -9.92
C LEU A 167 -15.66 -2.80 -10.95
N VAL A 168 -16.19 -3.98 -10.61
CA VAL A 168 -17.15 -4.71 -11.47
C VAL A 168 -18.56 -4.12 -11.37
N GLY A 169 -18.84 -3.32 -10.32
CA GLY A 169 -20.19 -2.74 -10.11
C GLY A 169 -21.22 -3.77 -9.63
N ASN A 170 -20.78 -4.93 -9.12
CA ASN A 170 -21.69 -5.99 -8.70
C ASN A 170 -21.48 -6.32 -7.19
N PRO A 171 -22.41 -5.95 -6.32
CA PRO A 171 -22.31 -6.22 -4.88
C PRO A 171 -22.46 -7.72 -4.53
N ALA A 172 -23.05 -8.54 -5.42
CA ALA A 172 -23.21 -9.98 -5.23
C ALA A 172 -21.99 -10.80 -5.68
N LEU A 173 -20.89 -10.14 -6.11
CA LEU A 173 -19.66 -10.81 -6.48
C LEU A 173 -19.04 -11.48 -5.24
N GLU A 174 -18.68 -12.75 -5.38
CA GLU A 174 -18.02 -13.56 -4.35
C GLU A 174 -16.85 -14.34 -4.93
N PHE A 175 -15.83 -14.59 -4.14
CA PHE A 175 -14.75 -15.49 -4.51
C PHE A 175 -15.19 -16.94 -4.30
N VAL A 176 -15.06 -17.78 -5.34
CA VAL A 176 -15.56 -19.17 -5.37
C VAL A 176 -14.47 -20.16 -4.97
N ALA A 177 -13.21 -19.79 -5.16
CA ALA A 177 -12.07 -20.58 -4.78
C ALA A 177 -11.20 -19.78 -3.82
N ALA A 178 -11.02 -20.30 -2.61
CA ALA A 178 -10.01 -19.76 -1.71
C ALA A 178 -8.62 -20.08 -2.27
N PRO A 179 -7.67 -19.14 -2.22
CA PRO A 179 -6.30 -19.44 -2.56
C PRO A 179 -5.79 -20.58 -1.66
N ALA A 180 -4.99 -21.49 -2.20
CA ALA A 180 -4.34 -22.56 -1.44
C ALA A 180 -3.30 -21.94 -0.50
N LEU A 181 -3.75 -21.39 0.62
CA LEU A 181 -2.88 -20.81 1.62
C LEU A 181 -2.31 -21.91 2.50
N ALA A 182 -1.01 -21.85 2.78
CA ALA A 182 -0.43 -22.67 3.81
C ALA A 182 -1.14 -22.39 5.16
N PRO A 183 -1.26 -23.38 6.05
CA PRO A 183 -1.87 -23.18 7.36
C PRO A 183 -1.28 -21.96 8.06
N PRO A 184 -2.09 -21.19 8.80
CA PRO A 184 -1.61 -20.00 9.47
C PRO A 184 -0.49 -20.38 10.45
N THR A 185 0.65 -19.69 10.33
CA THR A 185 1.81 -19.92 11.24
C THR A 185 1.60 -19.30 12.63
N ALA A 186 0.51 -18.60 12.82
CA ALA A 186 0.08 -18.05 14.12
C ALA A 186 -1.43 -18.21 14.24
N GLN A 187 -1.86 -18.83 15.31
CA GLN A 187 -3.26 -18.78 15.71
C GLN A 187 -3.51 -17.41 16.34
N VAL A 188 -4.51 -16.72 15.85
CA VAL A 188 -4.97 -15.49 16.50
C VAL A 188 -5.94 -15.91 17.61
N ASP A 189 -5.80 -15.28 18.76
CA ASP A 189 -6.75 -15.48 19.86
C ASP A 189 -8.14 -14.94 19.42
N GLU A 190 -9.09 -15.86 19.22
CA GLU A 190 -10.43 -15.51 18.75
C GLU A 190 -11.14 -14.54 19.69
N LYS A 191 -10.88 -14.65 21.00
CA LYS A 191 -11.44 -13.72 21.99
C LYS A 191 -10.89 -12.32 21.79
N LEU A 192 -9.61 -12.21 21.46
CA LEU A 192 -8.98 -10.92 21.20
C LEU A 192 -9.51 -10.29 19.91
N LEU A 193 -9.72 -11.10 18.85
CA LEU A 193 -10.34 -10.62 17.61
C LEU A 193 -11.78 -10.17 17.80
N GLU A 194 -12.54 -10.91 18.60
CA GLU A 194 -13.91 -10.52 18.91
C GLU A 194 -13.96 -9.22 19.71
N GLN A 195 -13.04 -9.04 20.65
CA GLN A 195 -12.89 -7.78 21.37
C GLN A 195 -12.58 -6.62 20.41
N TYR A 196 -11.62 -6.79 19.50
CA TYR A 196 -11.30 -5.75 18.52
C TYR A 196 -12.48 -5.44 17.60
N ARG A 197 -13.25 -6.45 17.21
CA ARG A 197 -14.47 -6.25 16.40
C ARG A 197 -15.49 -5.43 17.16
N LYS A 198 -15.77 -5.75 18.42
CA LYS A 198 -16.67 -4.96 19.30
C LYS A 198 -16.19 -3.52 19.46
N GLU A 199 -14.89 -3.32 19.72
CA GLU A 199 -14.30 -1.98 19.83
C GLU A 199 -14.43 -1.18 18.53
N MET A 200 -14.35 -1.84 17.35
CA MET A 200 -14.55 -1.19 16.06
C MET A 200 -16.01 -0.82 15.82
N ASP A 201 -16.95 -1.70 16.17
CA ASP A 201 -18.39 -1.44 16.06
C ASP A 201 -18.82 -0.30 17.00
N GLU A 202 -18.32 -0.29 18.24
CA GLU A 202 -18.53 0.82 19.17
C GLU A 202 -17.94 2.13 18.63
N ALA A 203 -16.71 2.09 18.09
CA ALA A 203 -16.07 3.26 17.51
C ALA A 203 -16.82 3.77 16.27
N ALA A 204 -17.45 2.89 15.48
CA ALA A 204 -18.27 3.29 14.34
C ALA A 204 -19.46 4.16 14.71
N ASN A 205 -20.04 3.92 15.90
CA ASN A 205 -21.19 4.66 16.43
C ASN A 205 -20.81 5.95 17.18
N MET A 206 -19.50 6.17 17.46
CA MET A 206 -19.05 7.40 18.11
C MET A 206 -19.07 8.58 17.13
N PRO A 207 -19.39 9.81 17.60
CA PRO A 207 -19.24 11.00 16.75
C PRO A 207 -17.80 11.18 16.33
N LEU A 208 -17.60 11.70 15.10
CA LEU A 208 -16.26 12.04 14.63
C LEU A 208 -15.73 13.23 15.44
N PRO A 209 -14.44 13.23 15.85
CA PRO A 209 -13.83 14.40 16.45
C PRO A 209 -13.90 15.58 15.49
N GLU A 210 -14.28 16.76 15.97
CA GLU A 210 -14.26 17.98 15.18
C GLU A 210 -12.83 18.32 14.73
N ASP A 211 -12.71 18.90 13.52
CA ASP A 211 -11.42 19.32 12.96
C ASP A 211 -10.90 20.55 13.73
N GLY A 212 -10.23 20.35 14.80
CA GLY A 212 -9.70 21.36 15.74
C GLY A 212 -9.30 20.75 17.06
N THR A 213 -9.90 19.63 17.44
CA THR A 213 -9.46 18.78 18.54
C THR A 213 -8.71 17.55 17.99
N ALA A 214 -7.66 17.78 17.18
CA ALA A 214 -6.59 16.79 17.09
C ALA A 214 -6.13 16.58 18.52
N GLY A 215 -6.60 15.47 19.09
CA GLY A 215 -6.52 15.22 20.51
C GLY A 215 -5.21 15.68 21.08
N SER A 216 -5.30 16.47 22.12
CA SER A 216 -4.22 16.80 23.01
C SER A 216 -3.53 15.51 23.43
N PHE A 217 -2.62 15.04 22.59
CA PHE A 217 -1.57 14.11 23.01
C PHE A 217 -0.76 14.91 24.03
N GLY A 218 -0.97 14.54 25.29
CA GLY A 218 -0.47 15.20 26.45
C GLY A 218 0.93 15.75 26.25
N ARG A 219 1.07 16.95 26.71
CA ARG A 219 2.31 17.66 27.00
C ARG A 219 3.39 16.69 27.52
N LEU A 220 4.15 16.09 26.62
CA LEU A 220 5.45 15.48 26.84
C LEU A 220 6.39 16.13 25.82
N GLY A 221 6.51 17.44 25.89
CA GLY A 221 7.26 18.28 24.97
C GLY A 221 8.17 19.29 25.65
N GLU A 222 8.58 19.09 26.90
CA GLU A 222 9.51 20.03 27.58
C GLU A 222 10.90 19.48 27.88
N GLU A 223 11.29 18.31 27.35
CA GLU A 223 12.65 17.77 27.60
C GLU A 223 13.60 17.79 26.39
N TRP A 224 13.26 18.53 25.31
CA TRP A 224 14.17 18.64 24.15
C TRP A 224 14.63 20.07 23.84
N LYS A 225 14.66 20.96 24.83
CA LYS A 225 15.28 22.28 24.72
C LYS A 225 16.71 22.27 25.26
N GLY A 226 17.58 21.42 24.74
CA GLY A 226 18.93 21.34 25.26
C GLY A 226 20.02 20.83 24.34
N LEU A 227 19.76 20.64 23.06
CA LEU A 227 20.80 20.26 22.10
C LEU A 227 20.80 21.20 20.91
N THR A 228 21.48 22.34 21.08
CA THR A 228 21.91 23.23 19.99
C THR A 228 22.92 22.48 19.13
N PHE A 229 22.46 21.92 18.03
CA PHE A 229 23.35 21.47 16.97
C PHE A 229 23.87 22.71 16.23
N ALA A 230 25.11 23.06 16.47
CA ALA A 230 25.86 24.05 15.72
C ALA A 230 25.93 23.57 14.25
N ALA A 231 25.11 24.16 13.40
CA ALA A 231 25.19 24.00 11.96
C ALA A 231 26.50 24.68 11.47
N ARG A 232 27.56 23.89 11.26
CA ARG A 232 28.71 24.32 10.46
C ARG A 232 28.21 24.44 9.01
N ARG A 233 28.13 25.68 8.52
CA ARG A 233 28.02 25.99 7.10
C ARG A 233 29.25 25.42 6.37
N PRO A 234 29.11 24.65 5.28
CA PRO A 234 30.25 24.40 4.41
C PRO A 234 30.56 25.65 3.60
N ALA A 235 31.86 25.94 3.55
CA ALA A 235 32.45 27.07 2.85
C ALA A 235 32.15 27.05 1.35
N ASN A 236 32.04 28.27 0.80
CA ASN A 236 31.93 28.59 -0.61
C ASN A 236 32.86 27.74 -1.49
N PHE A 237 32.32 27.03 -2.44
CA PHE A 237 33.07 26.57 -3.60
C PHE A 237 32.67 27.47 -4.77
N GLU A 238 33.61 28.35 -5.14
CA GLU A 238 33.56 29.14 -6.37
C GLU A 238 33.65 28.19 -7.58
N CYS A 239 32.64 28.24 -8.43
CA CYS A 239 32.70 27.67 -9.77
C CYS A 239 33.59 28.53 -10.66
N GLN A 240 34.84 28.14 -10.84
CA GLN A 240 35.62 28.59 -12.00
C GLN A 240 35.31 27.68 -13.21
N GLY A 241 34.96 28.36 -14.30
CA GLY A 241 34.53 27.77 -15.53
C GLY A 241 35.60 26.90 -16.22
N LEU A 242 35.14 25.83 -16.80
CA LEU A 242 35.84 25.15 -17.90
C LEU A 242 34.82 24.71 -18.95
N ASN A 243 34.71 25.57 -19.92
CA ASN A 243 34.13 25.36 -21.22
C ASN A 243 34.96 24.31 -21.97
N ARG A 244 34.45 23.10 -22.17
CA ARG A 244 34.93 22.19 -23.20
C ARG A 244 33.78 21.39 -23.79
N SER A 245 33.36 21.88 -24.93
CA SER A 245 32.66 21.19 -26.00
C SER A 245 33.38 19.91 -26.39
N LEU A 246 32.68 18.78 -26.42
CA LEU A 246 33.09 17.61 -27.21
C LEU A 246 31.89 17.14 -28.04
N PRO A 247 32.11 16.80 -29.30
CA PRO A 247 31.07 16.57 -30.28
C PRO A 247 30.58 15.11 -30.31
N PHE A 248 29.30 14.97 -30.61
CA PHE A 248 28.71 13.70 -31.00
C PHE A 248 29.24 13.26 -32.37
N PRO A 249 29.57 12.01 -32.63
CA PRO A 249 29.62 11.48 -33.99
C PRO A 249 28.29 10.81 -34.37
N TYR A 250 27.61 11.48 -35.25
CA TYR A 250 26.66 10.88 -36.18
C TYR A 250 27.46 10.06 -37.19
N ALA A 251 27.12 8.80 -37.39
CA ALA A 251 27.57 8.04 -38.54
C ALA A 251 26.41 7.26 -39.13
N SER A 252 26.14 7.69 -40.31
CA SER A 252 25.16 7.30 -41.28
C SER A 252 25.60 6.07 -42.10
N ARG A 253 24.58 5.35 -42.57
CA ARG A 253 24.48 4.72 -43.93
C ARG A 253 25.51 3.73 -44.39
N GLY A 254 25.01 2.59 -44.88
CA GLY A 254 25.63 1.68 -45.85
C GLY A 254 24.69 0.54 -46.19
N ARG A 255 23.86 0.73 -47.12
CA ARG A 255 23.51 0.16 -48.43
C ARG A 255 23.95 -1.30 -48.67
N ARG A 256 22.93 -2.07 -49.01
CA ARG A 256 22.78 -3.13 -50.01
C ARG A 256 24.03 -3.68 -50.68
N ARG A 257 24.07 -5.01 -50.80
CA ARG A 257 24.20 -5.70 -52.09
C ARG A 257 23.74 -7.14 -51.97
N ASP A 258 22.90 -7.50 -52.93
CA ASP A 258 22.54 -8.83 -53.37
C ASP A 258 23.78 -9.57 -53.91
N THR A 259 23.82 -10.90 -53.81
CA THR A 259 24.00 -11.79 -54.96
C THR A 259 24.02 -13.25 -54.50
N ASN A 260 23.14 -14.03 -55.10
CA ASN A 260 23.24 -15.36 -55.66
C ASN A 260 24.40 -16.31 -55.20
N ASN A 261 24.08 -17.45 -54.61
CA ASN A 261 24.02 -18.77 -55.28
C ASN A 261 23.27 -19.75 -54.37
#